data_3ae40a94d25648508afc356b0439b973
#
_entry.id   3ae40a94d25648508afc356b0439b973
#
_cell.length_a   1.000
_cell.length_b   1.000
_cell.length_c   1.000
_cell.angle_alpha   90.00
_cell.angle_beta   90.00
_cell.angle_gamma   90.00
#
_symmetry.space_group_name_H-M   'P 1'
#
loop_
_entity.id
_entity.type
_entity.pdbx_description
1 polymer ?
#
loop_
_entity_poly.entity_id
_entity_poly.type
_entity_poly.pdbx_seq_one_letter_code
_entity_poly.pdbx_strand_id
1 'polypeptide(L)'
;AYTSLYKFKKYIATAITCRCILADKNFKRLNRQSTESTVYFYWGIGMAYILPFIHNKDKKIVRFHRTDLYADLRPHQYIPFRKEVFESLNKAVFISKQGLEYAKKNFGQYKFSAYCSYLGTKDHGISKIKNEDGVIHILSCSNVVPVKRVSLILKSLLLIPDRPIQWTHIGGGKGFNALQQQLQQLPANLTVHLTGAITNREVIGHY
;
A
#
# COMPACT_ATOMS: atom_id res chain seq x y z
N ALA A 1 -10.37 6.60 28.69
CA ALA A 1 -9.98 5.26 29.21
C ALA A 1 -9.83 4.22 28.09
N TYR A 2 -10.84 3.99 27.23
CA TYR A 2 -10.80 2.95 26.18
C TYR A 2 -9.64 3.14 25.18
N THR A 3 -9.43 4.36 24.70
CA THR A 3 -8.33 4.68 23.76
C THR A 3 -6.95 4.42 24.39
N SER A 4 -6.79 4.73 25.67
CA SER A 4 -5.54 4.47 26.38
C SER A 4 -5.29 2.96 26.54
N LEU A 5 -6.30 2.18 26.86
CA LEU A 5 -6.20 0.73 26.97
C LEU A 5 -5.87 0.07 25.62
N TYR A 6 -6.46 0.55 24.51
CA TYR A 6 -6.12 0.06 23.18
C TYR A 6 -4.66 0.32 22.83
N LYS A 7 -4.19 1.56 23.04
CA LYS A 7 -2.79 1.94 22.76
C LYS A 7 -1.83 1.10 23.59
N PHE A 8 -2.12 0.91 24.88
CA PHE A 8 -1.32 0.08 25.75
C PHE A 8 -1.25 -1.38 25.29
N LYS A 9 -2.41 -2.02 25.04
CA LYS A 9 -2.46 -3.40 24.53
C LYS A 9 -1.68 -3.54 23.20
N LYS A 10 -1.83 -2.57 22.28
CA LYS A 10 -1.14 -2.58 21.00
C LYS A 10 0.38 -2.42 21.18
N TYR A 11 0.81 -1.55 22.09
CA TYR A 11 2.21 -1.36 22.42
C TYR A 11 2.83 -2.65 22.98
N ILE A 12 2.20 -3.27 23.98
CA ILE A 12 2.69 -4.51 24.60
C ILE A 12 2.76 -5.65 23.59
N ALA A 13 1.71 -5.85 22.77
CA ALA A 13 1.73 -6.88 21.74
C ALA A 13 2.87 -6.67 20.74
N THR A 14 3.14 -5.42 20.36
CA THR A 14 4.25 -5.09 19.46
C THR A 14 5.60 -5.32 20.15
N ALA A 15 5.75 -4.95 21.41
CA ALA A 15 6.97 -5.19 22.19
C ALA A 15 7.29 -6.68 22.33
N ILE A 16 6.28 -7.52 22.58
CA ILE A 16 6.43 -8.98 22.62
C ILE A 16 6.91 -9.50 21.26
N THR A 17 6.28 -9.06 20.16
CA THR A 17 6.69 -9.43 18.80
C THR A 17 8.15 -9.04 18.53
N CYS A 18 8.55 -7.82 18.90
CA CYS A 18 9.94 -7.38 18.77
C CYS A 18 10.89 -8.28 19.57
N ARG A 19 10.53 -8.60 20.80
CA ARG A 19 11.33 -9.50 21.65
C ARG A 19 11.51 -10.89 21.03
N CYS A 20 10.45 -11.46 20.44
CA CYS A 20 10.52 -12.74 19.74
C CYS A 20 11.48 -12.67 18.55
N ILE A 21 11.40 -11.63 17.72
CA ILE A 21 12.29 -11.42 16.58
C ILE A 21 13.75 -11.27 17.05
N LEU A 22 13.97 -10.47 18.08
CA LEU A 22 15.31 -10.24 18.64
C LEU A 22 15.92 -11.51 19.28
N ALA A 23 15.08 -12.43 19.74
CA ALA A 23 15.50 -13.71 20.29
C ALA A 23 15.88 -14.73 19.20
N ASP A 24 15.42 -14.54 17.97
CA ASP A 24 15.67 -15.44 16.84
C ASP A 24 17.17 -15.59 16.54
N LYS A 25 17.60 -16.83 16.33
CA LYS A 25 19.04 -17.15 16.09
C LYS A 25 19.55 -16.52 14.78
N ASN A 26 18.75 -16.53 13.73
CA ASN A 26 19.13 -15.98 12.44
C ASN A 26 19.25 -14.47 12.51
N PHE A 27 18.28 -13.81 13.20
CA PHE A 27 18.36 -12.37 13.44
C PHE A 27 19.63 -12.00 14.23
N LYS A 28 19.93 -12.71 15.32
CA LYS A 28 21.16 -12.49 16.12
C LYS A 28 22.42 -12.64 15.27
N ARG A 29 22.46 -13.65 14.39
CA ARG A 29 23.58 -13.85 13.47
C ARG A 29 23.72 -12.68 12.50
N LEU A 30 22.62 -12.26 11.86
CA LEU A 30 22.61 -11.12 10.93
C LEU A 30 23.00 -9.81 11.62
N ASN A 31 22.54 -9.59 12.85
CA ASN A 31 22.82 -8.37 13.59
C ASN A 31 24.31 -8.27 14.04
N ARG A 32 24.99 -9.39 14.18
CA ARG A 32 26.42 -9.46 14.50
C ARG A 32 27.34 -9.32 13.29
N GLN A 33 26.80 -9.47 12.06
CA GLN A 33 27.61 -9.33 10.85
C GLN A 33 27.98 -7.86 10.60
N SER A 34 29.06 -7.67 9.81
CA SER A 34 29.74 -6.42 9.48
C SER A 34 28.95 -5.11 9.58
N THR A 35 29.61 -4.06 10.05
CA THR A 35 29.14 -2.68 10.14
C THR A 35 28.77 -2.07 8.78
N GLU A 36 29.40 -2.49 7.68
CA GLU A 36 29.19 -1.94 6.33
C GLU A 36 27.88 -2.36 5.66
N SER A 37 27.03 -3.11 6.35
CA SER A 37 25.77 -3.60 5.78
C SER A 37 24.63 -2.60 5.90
N THR A 38 23.83 -2.48 4.84
CA THR A 38 22.58 -1.72 4.82
C THR A 38 21.43 -2.58 5.30
N VAL A 39 20.61 -2.06 6.22
CA VAL A 39 19.33 -2.64 6.61
C VAL A 39 18.22 -1.83 5.98
N TYR A 40 17.37 -2.50 5.20
CA TYR A 40 16.27 -1.87 4.49
C TYR A 40 14.94 -2.51 4.88
N PHE A 41 14.02 -1.69 5.38
CA PHE A 41 12.65 -2.08 5.66
C PHE A 41 11.71 -1.47 4.62
N TYR A 42 11.01 -2.33 3.89
CA TYR A 42 10.06 -1.91 2.86
C TYR A 42 8.80 -1.28 3.44
N TRP A 43 8.48 -1.53 4.73
CA TRP A 43 7.35 -0.96 5.46
C TRP A 43 7.83 -0.34 6.77
N GLY A 44 7.26 0.82 7.13
CA GLY A 44 7.55 1.52 8.40
C GLY A 44 6.82 0.94 9.62
N ILE A 45 6.30 -0.28 9.52
CA ILE A 45 5.62 -1.06 10.57
C ILE A 45 6.07 -2.51 10.53
N GLY A 46 5.61 -3.32 11.47
CA GLY A 46 5.98 -4.74 11.53
C GLY A 46 7.46 -4.91 11.84
N MET A 47 8.24 -5.44 10.89
CA MET A 47 9.67 -5.66 11.09
C MET A 47 10.46 -4.36 11.39
N ALA A 48 9.99 -3.20 10.92
CA ALA A 48 10.67 -1.93 11.22
C ALA A 48 10.65 -1.55 12.70
N TYR A 49 9.79 -2.16 13.51
CA TYR A 49 9.76 -1.92 14.96
C TYR A 49 11.00 -2.43 15.69
N ILE A 50 11.79 -3.32 15.09
CA ILE A 50 13.07 -3.76 15.67
C ILE A 50 14.23 -2.81 15.37
N LEU A 51 14.01 -1.79 14.54
CA LEU A 51 15.07 -0.87 14.10
C LEU A 51 15.87 -0.22 15.25
N PRO A 52 15.25 0.18 16.38
CA PRO A 52 15.97 0.72 17.53
C PRO A 52 16.97 -0.26 18.16
N PHE A 53 16.76 -1.55 17.96
CA PHE A 53 17.57 -2.63 18.53
C PHE A 53 18.63 -3.16 17.56
N ILE A 54 18.70 -2.60 16.36
CA ILE A 54 19.75 -2.93 15.41
C ILE A 54 20.94 -2.02 15.69
N HIS A 55 22.00 -2.63 16.15
CA HIS A 55 23.28 -1.95 16.42
C HIS A 55 24.27 -2.27 15.30
N ASN A 56 25.30 -1.47 15.19
CA ASN A 56 26.44 -1.69 14.28
C ASN A 56 26.07 -1.79 12.78
N LYS A 57 25.09 -1.01 12.33
CA LYS A 57 24.75 -0.88 10.92
C LYS A 57 24.81 0.58 10.49
N ASP A 58 25.63 0.87 9.49
CA ASP A 58 25.88 2.24 9.03
C ASP A 58 24.68 2.86 8.31
N LYS A 59 23.83 2.03 7.73
CA LYS A 59 22.70 2.49 6.91
C LYS A 59 21.42 1.76 7.29
N LYS A 60 20.55 2.45 8.00
CA LYS A 60 19.20 2.01 8.36
C LYS A 60 18.19 2.78 7.52
N ILE A 61 17.55 2.12 6.59
CA ILE A 61 16.64 2.72 5.62
C ILE A 61 15.24 2.16 5.83
N VAL A 62 14.25 3.04 5.86
CA VAL A 62 12.83 2.65 5.92
C VAL A 62 12.08 3.31 4.78
N ARG A 63 11.29 2.53 4.04
CA ARG A 63 10.32 3.03 3.07
C ARG A 63 8.96 3.11 3.74
N PHE A 64 8.31 4.25 3.56
CA PHE A 64 6.99 4.52 4.10
C PHE A 64 5.95 4.60 2.99
N HIS A 65 4.81 3.96 3.24
CA HIS A 65 3.63 3.97 2.40
C HIS A 65 2.49 4.72 3.11
N ARG A 66 1.28 4.67 2.54
CA ARG A 66 0.15 5.40 3.11
C ARG A 66 -0.23 4.92 4.50
N THR A 67 -0.44 3.61 4.65
CA THR A 67 -1.01 3.03 5.88
C THR A 67 -0.02 2.89 7.02
N ASP A 68 1.26 2.92 6.75
CA ASP A 68 2.34 2.82 7.74
C ASP A 68 2.99 4.17 8.05
N LEU A 69 2.57 5.24 7.39
CA LEU A 69 3.03 6.59 7.63
C LEU A 69 1.98 7.41 8.41
N TYR A 70 0.76 7.48 7.90
CA TYR A 70 -0.29 8.33 8.44
C TYR A 70 -0.97 7.66 9.63
N ALA A 71 -0.86 8.29 10.81
CA ALA A 71 -1.46 7.76 12.04
C ALA A 71 -2.98 7.84 12.03
N ASP A 72 -3.56 8.86 11.39
CA ASP A 72 -5.01 9.08 11.24
C ASP A 72 -5.72 7.94 10.50
N LEU A 73 -5.00 7.18 9.68
CA LEU A 73 -5.52 5.98 9.02
C LEU A 73 -5.52 4.73 9.92
N ARG A 74 -5.09 4.85 11.16
CA ARG A 74 -5.01 3.74 12.11
C ARG A 74 -6.02 3.91 13.24
N PRO A 75 -6.51 2.81 13.83
CA PRO A 75 -7.39 2.88 14.99
C PRO A 75 -6.75 3.72 16.09
N HIS A 76 -7.53 4.64 16.66
CA HIS A 76 -7.11 5.60 17.68
C HIS A 76 -5.88 6.45 17.29
N GLN A 77 -5.63 6.63 15.98
CA GLN A 77 -4.51 7.39 15.42
C GLN A 77 -3.15 6.98 16.01
N TYR A 78 -2.97 5.66 16.19
CA TYR A 78 -1.81 5.15 16.89
C TYR A 78 -1.01 4.12 16.08
N ILE A 79 0.30 4.36 16.00
CA ILE A 79 1.30 3.45 15.46
C ILE A 79 2.37 3.24 16.55
N PRO A 80 2.52 2.00 17.06
CA PRO A 80 3.53 1.70 18.07
C PRO A 80 4.95 2.02 17.59
N PHE A 81 5.83 2.34 18.53
CA PHE A 81 7.26 2.57 18.26
C PHE A 81 7.56 3.60 17.15
N ARG A 82 6.58 4.49 16.83
CA ARG A 82 6.75 5.47 15.75
C ARG A 82 7.92 6.42 16.01
N LYS A 83 8.03 6.92 17.23
CA LYS A 83 9.11 7.80 17.67
C LYS A 83 10.45 7.08 17.55
N GLU A 84 10.55 5.91 18.13
CA GLU A 84 11.77 5.10 18.21
C GLU A 84 12.27 4.69 16.81
N VAL A 85 11.36 4.39 15.89
CA VAL A 85 11.70 4.10 14.50
C VAL A 85 12.32 5.33 13.83
N PHE A 86 11.70 6.52 13.97
CA PHE A 86 12.25 7.75 13.37
C PHE A 86 13.55 8.23 14.02
N GLU A 87 13.74 7.99 15.30
CA GLU A 87 15.00 8.27 16.00
C GLU A 87 16.15 7.36 15.56
N SER A 88 15.82 6.16 15.10
CA SER A 88 16.82 5.11 14.83
C SER A 88 17.20 4.99 13.36
N LEU A 89 16.42 5.55 12.42
CA LEU A 89 16.73 5.44 11.00
C LEU A 89 17.71 6.53 10.51
N ASN A 90 18.49 6.21 9.49
CA ASN A 90 19.37 7.18 8.82
C ASN A 90 18.69 7.80 7.60
N LYS A 91 17.89 6.99 6.87
CA LYS A 91 17.20 7.44 5.65
C LYS A 91 15.75 6.99 5.66
N ALA A 92 14.86 7.92 5.36
CA ALA A 92 13.44 7.67 5.13
C ALA A 92 13.10 7.87 3.65
N VAL A 93 12.46 6.88 3.04
CA VAL A 93 12.02 6.94 1.66
C VAL A 93 10.49 6.97 1.63
N PHE A 94 9.90 7.97 1.00
CA PHE A 94 8.46 8.15 0.90
C PHE A 94 8.00 7.90 -0.55
N ILE A 95 6.87 7.21 -0.73
CA ILE A 95 6.34 6.89 -2.06
C ILE A 95 5.57 8.05 -2.70
N SER A 96 5.49 9.20 -2.03
CA SER A 96 4.84 10.40 -2.56
C SER A 96 5.42 11.67 -1.96
N LYS A 97 5.29 12.80 -2.67
CA LYS A 97 5.65 14.12 -2.16
C LYS A 97 4.84 14.49 -0.91
N GLN A 98 3.54 14.18 -0.91
CA GLN A 98 2.68 14.41 0.27
C GLN A 98 3.17 13.65 1.50
N GLY A 99 3.62 12.39 1.34
CA GLY A 99 4.20 11.59 2.43
C GLY A 99 5.48 12.20 2.96
N LEU A 100 6.33 12.70 2.08
CA LEU A 100 7.57 13.40 2.46
C LEU A 100 7.26 14.67 3.27
N GLU A 101 6.35 15.51 2.80
CA GLU A 101 5.97 16.75 3.50
C GLU A 101 5.29 16.47 4.85
N TYR A 102 4.41 15.47 4.91
CA TYR A 102 3.84 15.01 6.17
C TYR A 102 4.94 14.58 7.17
N ALA A 103 5.92 13.83 6.71
CA ALA A 103 7.02 13.38 7.56
C ALA A 103 7.89 14.54 8.04
N LYS A 104 8.25 15.48 7.18
CA LYS A 104 8.99 16.70 7.55
C LYS A 104 8.24 17.49 8.62
N LYS A 105 6.93 17.67 8.47
CA LYS A 105 6.09 18.40 9.42
C LYS A 105 6.01 17.71 10.79
N ASN A 106 5.87 16.39 10.83
CA ASN A 106 5.54 15.66 12.05
C ASN A 106 6.76 15.00 12.71
N PHE A 107 7.84 14.78 11.96
CA PHE A 107 9.04 14.05 12.41
C PHE A 107 10.35 14.76 12.05
N GLY A 108 10.30 16.00 11.57
CA GLY A 108 11.46 16.79 11.15
C GLY A 108 12.47 17.08 12.27
N GLN A 109 12.08 16.90 13.54
CA GLN A 109 12.96 17.03 14.70
C GLN A 109 13.99 15.90 14.81
N TYR A 110 13.79 14.76 14.11
CA TYR A 110 14.71 13.63 14.13
C TYR A 110 15.76 13.75 13.02
N LYS A 111 16.96 13.24 13.28
CA LYS A 111 18.10 13.32 12.35
C LYS A 111 18.04 12.18 11.33
N PHE A 112 17.39 12.39 10.20
CA PHE A 112 17.42 11.47 9.06
C PHE A 112 17.36 12.21 7.73
N SER A 113 17.91 11.60 6.69
CA SER A 113 17.75 12.09 5.32
C SER A 113 16.43 11.60 4.74
N ALA A 114 15.64 12.49 4.15
CA ALA A 114 14.31 12.22 3.62
C ALA A 114 14.28 12.29 2.09
N TYR A 115 13.78 11.27 1.44
CA TYR A 115 13.73 11.16 -0.02
C TYR A 115 12.32 10.79 -0.51
N CYS A 116 11.88 11.38 -1.61
CA CYS A 116 10.71 10.90 -2.34
C CYS A 116 11.17 9.96 -3.47
N SER A 117 10.66 8.72 -3.45
CA SER A 117 10.89 7.75 -4.52
C SER A 117 9.58 7.02 -4.77
N TYR A 118 8.95 7.33 -5.90
CA TYR A 118 7.69 6.72 -6.28
C TYR A 118 7.83 5.20 -6.45
N LEU A 119 6.70 4.50 -6.31
CA LEU A 119 6.64 3.10 -6.71
C LEU A 119 6.69 3.04 -8.23
N GLY A 120 7.51 2.14 -8.72
CA GLY A 120 7.62 1.83 -10.14
C GLY A 120 6.98 0.50 -10.47
N THR A 121 6.76 0.28 -11.74
CA THR A 121 6.44 -1.02 -12.31
C THR A 121 7.42 -1.32 -13.44
N LYS A 122 7.50 -2.59 -13.82
CA LYS A 122 8.28 -2.97 -15.00
C LYS A 122 7.59 -2.42 -16.23
N ASP A 123 8.38 -1.89 -17.16
CA ASP A 123 7.88 -1.47 -18.47
C ASP A 123 7.53 -2.70 -19.31
N HIS A 124 6.30 -2.78 -19.76
CA HIS A 124 5.77 -3.83 -20.62
C HIS A 124 5.44 -3.32 -22.03
N GLY A 125 5.84 -2.10 -22.35
CA GLY A 125 5.57 -1.43 -23.62
C GLY A 125 4.22 -0.72 -23.65
N ILE A 126 3.77 -0.41 -24.86
CA ILE A 126 2.53 0.32 -25.12
C ILE A 126 1.55 -0.62 -25.82
N SER A 127 0.29 -0.57 -25.41
CA SER A 127 -0.78 -1.30 -26.09
C SER A 127 -0.88 -0.85 -27.54
N LYS A 128 -1.00 -1.81 -28.46
CA LYS A 128 -1.21 -1.59 -29.88
C LYS A 128 -2.69 -1.61 -30.28
N ILE A 129 -3.58 -1.76 -29.31
CA ILE A 129 -5.02 -1.80 -29.56
C ILE A 129 -5.47 -0.42 -30.06
N LYS A 130 -5.98 -0.38 -31.29
CA LYS A 130 -6.66 0.80 -31.85
C LYS A 130 -8.15 0.62 -31.65
N ASN A 131 -8.80 1.61 -31.05
CA ASN A 131 -10.27 1.66 -30.95
C ASN A 131 -10.85 2.11 -32.30
N GLU A 132 -11.00 1.16 -33.23
CA GLU A 132 -11.57 1.40 -34.55
C GLU A 132 -13.10 1.08 -34.59
N ASP A 133 -13.62 0.47 -33.53
CA ASP A 133 -15.03 0.02 -33.43
C ASP A 133 -16.01 1.09 -32.89
N GLY A 134 -15.52 2.26 -32.52
CA GLY A 134 -16.33 3.33 -31.94
C GLY A 134 -16.77 3.06 -30.48
N VAL A 135 -16.35 1.95 -29.87
CA VAL A 135 -16.64 1.58 -28.49
C VAL A 135 -15.59 2.18 -27.55
N ILE A 136 -16.01 2.74 -26.44
CA ILE A 136 -15.10 3.20 -25.39
C ILE A 136 -14.70 2.01 -24.52
N HIS A 137 -13.45 1.56 -24.63
CA HIS A 137 -12.90 0.49 -23.82
C HIS A 137 -12.27 1.06 -22.55
N ILE A 138 -12.77 0.61 -21.40
CA ILE A 138 -12.29 1.02 -20.07
C ILE A 138 -11.73 -0.20 -19.35
N LEU A 139 -10.49 -0.09 -18.89
CA LEU A 139 -9.85 -1.12 -18.05
C LEU A 139 -9.61 -0.57 -16.65
N SER A 140 -9.95 -1.34 -15.63
CA SER A 140 -9.61 -1.03 -14.24
C SER A 140 -9.13 -2.28 -13.51
N CYS A 141 -8.11 -2.14 -12.66
CA CYS A 141 -7.53 -3.23 -11.91
C CYS A 141 -7.38 -2.87 -10.44
N SER A 142 -8.13 -3.54 -9.57
CA SER A 142 -7.98 -3.42 -8.10
C SER A 142 -8.85 -4.44 -7.37
N ASN A 143 -8.56 -4.67 -6.07
CA ASN A 143 -9.52 -5.37 -5.22
C ASN A 143 -10.82 -4.56 -5.07
N VAL A 144 -11.98 -5.25 -5.15
CA VAL A 144 -13.30 -4.64 -4.91
C VAL A 144 -13.50 -4.47 -3.40
N VAL A 145 -13.01 -3.35 -2.88
CA VAL A 145 -13.10 -2.96 -1.46
C VAL A 145 -13.49 -1.48 -1.35
N PRO A 146 -14.09 -1.04 -0.23
CA PRO A 146 -14.65 0.33 -0.10
C PRO A 146 -13.67 1.44 -0.48
N VAL A 147 -12.39 1.33 -0.09
CA VAL A 147 -11.37 2.35 -0.38
C VAL A 147 -11.06 2.51 -1.86
N LYS A 148 -11.31 1.48 -2.68
CA LYS A 148 -11.06 1.50 -4.13
C LYS A 148 -12.24 2.05 -4.93
N ARG A 149 -13.43 2.13 -4.33
CA ARG A 149 -14.63 2.74 -4.90
C ARG A 149 -15.00 2.20 -6.30
N VAL A 150 -14.79 0.91 -6.55
CA VAL A 150 -15.04 0.30 -7.88
C VAL A 150 -16.49 0.50 -8.34
N SER A 151 -17.46 0.42 -7.42
CA SER A 151 -18.87 0.70 -7.73
C SER A 151 -19.13 2.13 -8.23
N LEU A 152 -18.24 3.08 -7.92
CA LEU A 152 -18.37 4.45 -8.44
C LEU A 152 -18.07 4.50 -9.94
N ILE A 153 -17.18 3.63 -10.45
CA ILE A 153 -16.94 3.50 -11.89
C ILE A 153 -18.26 3.13 -12.58
N LEU A 154 -18.93 2.05 -12.13
CA LEU A 154 -20.23 1.65 -12.67
C LEU A 154 -21.25 2.80 -12.66
N LYS A 155 -21.40 3.47 -11.52
CA LYS A 155 -22.32 4.59 -11.39
C LYS A 155 -22.01 5.73 -12.37
N SER A 156 -20.74 6.02 -12.61
CA SER A 156 -20.32 7.04 -13.56
C SER A 156 -20.63 6.62 -15.02
N LEU A 157 -20.43 5.35 -15.36
CA LEU A 157 -20.71 4.84 -16.71
C LEU A 157 -22.21 4.85 -17.03
N LEU A 158 -23.05 4.59 -16.05
CA LEU A 158 -24.52 4.67 -16.21
C LEU A 158 -25.03 6.10 -16.52
N LEU A 159 -24.21 7.12 -16.31
CA LEU A 159 -24.56 8.52 -16.67
C LEU A 159 -24.20 8.89 -18.10
N ILE A 160 -23.70 7.93 -18.90
CA ILE A 160 -23.27 8.15 -20.29
C ILE A 160 -24.14 7.28 -21.22
N PRO A 161 -25.37 7.69 -21.56
CA PRO A 161 -26.31 6.84 -22.33
C PRO A 161 -26.00 6.76 -23.82
N ASP A 162 -25.32 7.78 -24.37
CA ASP A 162 -25.20 7.99 -25.82
C ASP A 162 -23.93 7.40 -26.46
N ARG A 163 -23.16 6.64 -25.68
CA ARG A 163 -21.91 6.04 -26.16
C ARG A 163 -21.84 4.56 -25.85
N PRO A 164 -21.44 3.71 -26.81
CA PRO A 164 -21.15 2.32 -26.52
C PRO A 164 -19.89 2.22 -25.66
N ILE A 165 -20.01 1.54 -24.52
CA ILE A 165 -18.93 1.41 -23.53
C ILE A 165 -18.75 -0.07 -23.20
N GLN A 166 -17.51 -0.52 -23.19
CA GLN A 166 -17.09 -1.80 -22.64
C GLN A 166 -16.15 -1.57 -21.46
N TRP A 167 -16.58 -1.98 -20.26
CA TRP A 167 -15.77 -1.88 -19.07
C TRP A 167 -15.31 -3.25 -18.61
N THR A 168 -13.98 -3.45 -18.55
CA THR A 168 -13.38 -4.65 -17.94
C THR A 168 -12.79 -4.28 -16.59
N HIS A 169 -13.24 -4.97 -15.53
CA HIS A 169 -12.67 -4.84 -14.19
C HIS A 169 -11.93 -6.11 -13.79
N ILE A 170 -10.64 -5.95 -13.46
CA ILE A 170 -9.76 -7.02 -12.99
C ILE A 170 -9.61 -6.92 -11.48
N GLY A 171 -10.01 -7.96 -10.76
CA GLY A 171 -9.81 -8.07 -9.33
C GLY A 171 -11.03 -8.60 -8.60
N GLY A 172 -10.78 -9.33 -7.53
CA GLY A 172 -11.79 -9.87 -6.61
C GLY A 172 -11.88 -9.04 -5.33
N GLY A 173 -12.44 -9.62 -4.28
CA GLY A 173 -12.52 -9.02 -2.96
C GLY A 173 -13.92 -9.07 -2.36
N LYS A 174 -14.05 -8.57 -1.13
CA LYS A 174 -15.31 -8.70 -0.35
C LYS A 174 -16.54 -8.05 -1.01
N GLY A 175 -16.33 -7.05 -1.84
CA GLY A 175 -17.43 -6.35 -2.55
C GLY A 175 -17.73 -6.93 -3.93
N PHE A 176 -17.05 -7.99 -4.38
CA PHE A 176 -17.17 -8.51 -5.75
C PHE A 176 -18.60 -8.99 -6.07
N ASN A 177 -19.19 -9.82 -5.20
CA ASN A 177 -20.56 -10.35 -5.41
C ASN A 177 -21.60 -9.21 -5.42
N ALA A 178 -21.45 -8.22 -4.55
CA ALA A 178 -22.34 -7.07 -4.52
C ALA A 178 -22.21 -6.20 -5.79
N LEU A 179 -21.01 -6.09 -6.35
CA LEU A 179 -20.82 -5.42 -7.64
C LEU A 179 -21.45 -6.24 -8.77
N GLN A 180 -21.28 -7.56 -8.78
CA GLN A 180 -21.85 -8.46 -9.79
C GLN A 180 -23.39 -8.39 -9.81
N GLN A 181 -24.02 -8.30 -8.64
CA GLN A 181 -25.49 -8.12 -8.55
C GLN A 181 -25.96 -6.82 -9.19
N GLN A 182 -25.19 -5.75 -9.14
CA GLN A 182 -25.51 -4.47 -9.78
C GLN A 182 -25.49 -4.53 -11.31
N LEU A 183 -24.91 -5.59 -11.90
CA LEU A 183 -24.83 -5.75 -13.35
C LEU A 183 -26.04 -6.46 -13.97
N GLN A 184 -27.04 -6.87 -13.19
CA GLN A 184 -28.20 -7.62 -13.68
C GLN A 184 -29.09 -6.82 -14.64
N GLN A 185 -29.07 -5.50 -14.54
CA GLN A 185 -29.87 -4.60 -15.39
C GLN A 185 -28.98 -3.46 -15.90
N LEU A 186 -28.25 -3.72 -16.97
CA LEU A 186 -27.43 -2.71 -17.65
C LEU A 186 -28.16 -2.15 -18.88
N PRO A 187 -27.98 -0.88 -19.21
CA PRO A 187 -28.44 -0.32 -20.47
C PRO A 187 -27.71 -0.95 -21.64
N ALA A 188 -28.34 -1.00 -22.82
CA ALA A 188 -27.82 -1.67 -24.01
C ALA A 188 -26.47 -1.14 -24.51
N ASN A 189 -26.12 0.09 -24.16
CA ASN A 189 -24.85 0.71 -24.55
C ASN A 189 -23.69 0.35 -23.63
N LEU A 190 -23.93 -0.35 -22.49
CA LEU A 190 -22.88 -0.67 -21.50
C LEU A 190 -22.69 -2.17 -21.36
N THR A 191 -21.51 -2.64 -21.74
CA THR A 191 -21.07 -4.02 -21.51
C THR A 191 -20.03 -4.03 -20.38
N VAL A 192 -20.18 -4.94 -19.40
CA VAL A 192 -19.27 -5.04 -18.25
C VAL A 192 -18.72 -6.45 -18.10
N HIS A 193 -17.41 -6.57 -18.03
CA HIS A 193 -16.71 -7.83 -17.79
C HIS A 193 -15.98 -7.78 -16.42
N LEU A 194 -16.38 -8.63 -15.49
CA LEU A 194 -15.71 -8.83 -14.22
C LEU A 194 -14.88 -10.13 -14.28
N THR A 195 -13.55 -10.02 -14.28
CA THR A 195 -12.67 -11.19 -14.39
C THR A 195 -12.45 -11.91 -13.04
N GLY A 196 -12.71 -11.22 -11.93
CA GLY A 196 -12.22 -11.67 -10.63
C GLY A 196 -10.69 -11.51 -10.49
N ALA A 197 -10.11 -12.22 -9.54
CA ALA A 197 -8.66 -12.22 -9.35
C ALA A 197 -8.00 -13.12 -10.40
N ILE A 198 -7.06 -12.57 -11.16
CA ILE A 198 -6.25 -13.27 -12.16
C ILE A 198 -4.77 -13.06 -11.87
N THR A 199 -3.89 -13.80 -12.54
CA THR A 199 -2.43 -13.69 -12.38
C THR A 199 -1.90 -12.37 -12.94
N ASN A 200 -0.76 -11.90 -12.44
CA ASN A 200 -0.12 -10.68 -12.93
C ASN A 200 0.21 -10.74 -14.44
N ARG A 201 0.52 -11.93 -14.96
CA ARG A 201 0.77 -12.14 -16.39
C ARG A 201 -0.50 -11.87 -17.22
N GLU A 202 -1.63 -12.39 -16.77
CA GLU A 202 -2.92 -12.14 -17.42
C GLU A 202 -3.34 -10.68 -17.33
N VAL A 203 -3.12 -10.04 -16.16
CA VAL A 203 -3.35 -8.59 -16.01
C VAL A 203 -2.61 -7.79 -17.08
N ILE A 204 -1.32 -8.08 -17.29
CA ILE A 204 -0.50 -7.40 -18.31
C ILE A 204 -1.04 -7.62 -19.73
N GLY A 205 -1.60 -8.81 -20.00
CA GLY A 205 -2.21 -9.12 -21.29
C GLY A 205 -3.49 -8.33 -21.60
N HIS A 206 -4.10 -7.71 -20.60
CA HIS A 206 -5.27 -6.82 -20.75
C HIS A 206 -4.90 -5.36 -21.04
N TYR A 207 -3.64 -4.96 -20.85
CA TYR A 207 -3.12 -3.62 -21.15
C TYR A 207 -2.53 -3.59 -22.54
#